data_b042f78b0e6573ef53e6fb6c35112eda
#
_entry.id   b042f78b0e6573ef53e6fb6c35112eda
#
_cell.length_a   1.000
_cell.length_b   1.000
_cell.length_c   1.000
_cell.angle_alpha   90.00
_cell.angle_beta   90.00
_cell.angle_gamma   90.00
#
_symmetry.space_group_name_H-M   'P 1'
#
loop_
_entity.id
_entity.type
_entity.pdbx_description
1 polymer ?
#
loop_
_entity_poly.entity_id
_entity_poly.type
_entity_poly.pdbx_seq_one_letter_code
_entity_poly.pdbx_strand_id
1 'polypeptide(L)'
;MNEMRRDHRFQLALGLAVGASLAFLAFLLARPVSDEAVRLTANLAQLLAPVVAAASCAWAARSGSGRTRRAWALLAASAAAWAVGQATWVWYEHLARRELPFPSLADVGYLGAIPLAAAAMLAFPGRAERAALQARSLLDGAVIAASLLYTSWALVLGPVFRAGEGGILEQAIALAYPAGDVVLATIVFVVVARIRVGGVPVLLLGAGLLSLAVADTSFAYLTQEGTYATGAPSDVGWFAGYLLIAAAARRPAAVGITWVGRRPGRLQVLLPYCPLALAVATSVTIQLRGQATGPFLYWTFVVLVLLIVGRQLLTVLDNQGLNRRLAAMVGELEHQAFHDGLTNLPNRALFRERVGHALRRRSQAGTPLALLFIDLDDFKTVNDQLGHAAGDDLLVAVASRLKTCVRDEDTVARLGGDEFAILLEQASSHEVAVRVAGRILEAMRPRFPLHGRHVQVGASVGVTISEATEVDAVLREADVAMYLAKARGKGRFELASNRSALDTVGTIPET
;
A
#
# COMPACT_ATOMS: atom_id res chain seq x y z
N MET A 1 -1.47 -25.76 21.12
CA MET A 1 -2.47 -25.93 22.22
C MET A 1 -2.78 -24.59 22.92
N ASN A 2 -1.81 -23.74 23.27
CA ASN A 2 -2.06 -22.46 23.93
C ASN A 2 -2.77 -21.39 23.05
N GLU A 3 -2.50 -21.33 21.75
CA GLU A 3 -3.17 -20.39 20.83
C GLU A 3 -4.65 -20.77 20.58
N MET A 4 -4.95 -22.03 20.33
CA MET A 4 -6.33 -22.49 20.18
C MET A 4 -7.19 -22.21 21.43
N ARG A 5 -6.64 -22.39 22.64
CA ARG A 5 -7.34 -22.05 23.88
C ARG A 5 -7.58 -20.54 24.04
N ARG A 6 -6.63 -19.71 23.54
CA ARG A 6 -6.79 -18.23 23.56
C ARG A 6 -7.85 -17.78 22.56
N ASP A 7 -7.88 -18.36 21.37
CA ASP A 7 -8.89 -18.06 20.35
C ASP A 7 -10.30 -18.46 20.79
N HIS A 8 -10.46 -19.64 21.40
CA HIS A 8 -11.74 -20.08 21.93
C HIS A 8 -12.26 -19.16 23.05
N ARG A 9 -11.41 -18.75 24.00
CA ARG A 9 -11.77 -17.80 25.07
C ARG A 9 -12.15 -16.43 24.52
N PHE A 10 -11.49 -15.97 23.46
CA PHE A 10 -11.83 -14.73 22.81
C PHE A 10 -13.19 -14.80 22.10
N GLN A 11 -13.43 -15.87 21.33
CA GLN A 11 -14.72 -16.09 20.66
C GLN A 11 -15.87 -16.20 21.67
N LEU A 12 -15.64 -16.90 22.78
CA LEU A 12 -16.62 -16.99 23.86
C LEU A 12 -16.92 -15.59 24.45
N ALA A 13 -15.88 -14.81 24.76
CA ALA A 13 -16.05 -13.46 25.32
C ALA A 13 -16.80 -12.54 24.35
N LEU A 14 -16.51 -12.62 23.06
CA LEU A 14 -17.21 -11.86 22.02
C LEU A 14 -18.67 -12.32 21.90
N GLY A 15 -18.92 -13.61 21.86
CA GLY A 15 -20.27 -14.16 21.83
C GLY A 15 -21.10 -13.73 23.04
N LEU A 16 -20.51 -13.76 24.25
CA LEU A 16 -21.13 -13.26 25.47
C LEU A 16 -21.39 -11.75 25.41
N ALA A 17 -20.46 -10.95 24.94
CA ALA A 17 -20.65 -9.50 24.81
C ALA A 17 -21.76 -9.15 23.85
N VAL A 18 -21.82 -9.77 22.67
CA VAL A 18 -22.90 -9.56 21.70
C VAL A 18 -24.23 -10.07 22.23
N GLY A 19 -24.28 -11.30 22.78
CA GLY A 19 -25.49 -11.90 23.32
C GLY A 19 -26.07 -11.10 24.49
N ALA A 20 -25.22 -10.64 25.41
CA ALA A 20 -25.65 -9.79 26.53
C ALA A 20 -26.18 -8.43 26.04
N SER A 21 -25.54 -7.83 25.04
CA SER A 21 -25.98 -6.53 24.47
C SER A 21 -27.34 -6.67 23.77
N LEU A 22 -27.54 -7.75 23.00
CA LEU A 22 -28.82 -8.02 22.36
C LEU A 22 -29.94 -8.33 23.39
N ALA A 23 -29.62 -9.12 24.42
CA ALA A 23 -30.55 -9.40 25.50
C ALA A 23 -30.93 -8.14 26.28
N PHE A 24 -29.95 -7.26 26.53
CA PHE A 24 -30.18 -5.97 27.19
C PHE A 24 -31.05 -5.04 26.31
N LEU A 25 -30.81 -4.97 25.04
CA LEU A 25 -31.64 -4.21 24.09
C LEU A 25 -33.09 -4.75 24.07
N ALA A 26 -33.23 -6.07 23.98
CA ALA A 26 -34.56 -6.69 24.00
C ALA A 26 -35.32 -6.41 25.32
N PHE A 27 -34.60 -6.41 26.45
CA PHE A 27 -35.16 -6.04 27.76
C PHE A 27 -35.63 -4.58 27.79
N LEU A 28 -34.82 -3.64 27.28
CA LEU A 28 -35.16 -2.20 27.22
C LEU A 28 -36.36 -1.91 26.29
N LEU A 29 -36.47 -2.67 25.19
CA LEU A 29 -37.63 -2.55 24.27
C LEU A 29 -38.89 -3.17 24.79
N ALA A 30 -38.80 -4.37 25.38
CA ALA A 30 -39.97 -5.13 25.87
C ALA A 30 -40.57 -4.60 27.20
N ARG A 31 -39.71 -3.95 28.02
CA ARG A 31 -40.07 -3.44 29.35
C ARG A 31 -40.92 -4.44 30.16
N PRO A 32 -40.39 -5.65 30.44
CA PRO A 32 -41.19 -6.75 31.02
C PRO A 32 -41.51 -6.56 32.50
N VAL A 33 -40.98 -5.51 33.12
CA VAL A 33 -41.14 -5.18 34.55
C VAL A 33 -41.51 -3.70 34.73
N SER A 34 -41.74 -3.27 35.99
CA SER A 34 -42.06 -1.87 36.27
C SER A 34 -40.98 -0.90 35.79
N ASP A 35 -41.32 0.34 35.46
CA ASP A 35 -40.38 1.38 35.02
C ASP A 35 -39.24 1.62 36.01
N GLU A 36 -39.52 1.51 37.32
CA GLU A 36 -38.47 1.62 38.36
C GLU A 36 -37.50 0.47 38.29
N ALA A 37 -37.96 -0.76 38.05
CA ALA A 37 -37.09 -1.92 37.87
C ALA A 37 -36.30 -1.83 36.56
N VAL A 38 -36.90 -1.29 35.47
CA VAL A 38 -36.16 -1.03 34.21
C VAL A 38 -35.03 -0.04 34.44
N ARG A 39 -35.29 1.11 35.11
CA ARG A 39 -34.26 2.11 35.44
C ARG A 39 -33.14 1.53 36.29
N LEU A 40 -33.50 0.79 37.37
CA LEU A 40 -32.50 0.15 38.23
C LEU A 40 -31.62 -0.84 37.44
N THR A 41 -32.26 -1.68 36.62
CA THR A 41 -31.53 -2.67 35.78
C THR A 41 -30.61 -1.98 34.78
N ALA A 42 -31.06 -0.91 34.12
CA ALA A 42 -30.27 -0.11 33.19
C ALA A 42 -29.04 0.51 33.87
N ASN A 43 -29.25 1.14 35.01
CA ASN A 43 -28.16 1.75 35.78
C ASN A 43 -27.14 0.74 36.28
N LEU A 44 -27.59 -0.43 36.77
CA LEU A 44 -26.69 -1.50 37.19
C LEU A 44 -25.90 -2.10 36.01
N ALA A 45 -26.55 -2.30 34.86
CA ALA A 45 -25.88 -2.78 33.66
C ALA A 45 -24.81 -1.79 33.18
N GLN A 46 -25.12 -0.50 33.15
CA GLN A 46 -24.20 0.59 32.81
C GLN A 46 -23.07 0.77 33.83
N LEU A 47 -23.23 0.37 35.08
CA LEU A 47 -22.17 0.35 36.09
C LEU A 47 -21.29 -0.89 35.96
N LEU A 48 -21.87 -2.07 35.73
CA LEU A 48 -21.15 -3.34 35.69
C LEU A 48 -20.27 -3.44 34.43
N ALA A 49 -20.75 -2.98 33.27
CA ALA A 49 -20.03 -3.09 32.01
C ALA A 49 -18.66 -2.38 32.02
N PRO A 50 -18.50 -1.11 32.46
CA PRO A 50 -17.21 -0.46 32.57
C PRO A 50 -16.32 -1.09 33.66
N VAL A 51 -16.87 -1.62 34.76
CA VAL A 51 -16.11 -2.38 35.77
C VAL A 51 -15.49 -3.64 35.14
N VAL A 52 -16.27 -4.39 34.36
CA VAL A 52 -15.77 -5.58 33.63
C VAL A 52 -14.72 -5.18 32.59
N ALA A 53 -14.93 -4.06 31.90
CA ALA A 53 -13.94 -3.53 30.94
C ALA A 53 -12.66 -3.11 31.63
N ALA A 54 -12.74 -2.38 32.74
CA ALA A 54 -11.59 -1.96 33.53
C ALA A 54 -10.76 -3.17 34.03
N ALA A 55 -11.42 -4.18 34.60
CA ALA A 55 -10.76 -5.41 35.05
C ALA A 55 -10.09 -6.17 33.88
N SER A 56 -10.79 -6.28 32.73
CA SER A 56 -10.25 -6.94 31.55
C SER A 56 -9.06 -6.21 30.95
N CYS A 57 -9.12 -4.88 30.86
CA CYS A 57 -8.00 -4.04 30.40
C CYS A 57 -6.83 -4.06 31.39
N ALA A 58 -7.07 -4.05 32.70
CA ALA A 58 -6.02 -4.20 33.71
C ALA A 58 -5.31 -5.56 33.62
N TRP A 59 -6.08 -6.63 33.36
CA TRP A 59 -5.50 -7.95 33.09
C TRP A 59 -4.65 -7.95 31.81
N ALA A 60 -5.13 -7.34 30.73
CA ALA A 60 -4.40 -7.19 29.47
C ALA A 60 -3.10 -6.38 29.65
N ALA A 61 -3.14 -5.32 30.48
CA ALA A 61 -1.98 -4.52 30.83
C ALA A 61 -0.89 -5.34 31.55
N ARG A 62 -1.28 -6.24 32.47
CA ARG A 62 -0.34 -7.13 33.16
C ARG A 62 0.34 -8.11 32.22
N SER A 63 -0.33 -8.52 31.16
CA SER A 63 0.17 -9.46 30.14
C SER A 63 0.97 -8.77 29.03
N GLY A 64 0.92 -7.45 28.92
CA GLY A 64 1.58 -6.64 27.91
C GLY A 64 2.93 -6.07 28.36
N SER A 65 3.70 -5.56 27.38
CA SER A 65 4.97 -4.89 27.62
C SER A 65 5.02 -3.52 26.94
N GLY A 66 5.89 -2.63 27.39
CA GLY A 66 6.17 -1.35 26.76
C GLY A 66 4.92 -0.50 26.51
N ARG A 67 4.75 -0.04 25.26
CA ARG A 67 3.64 0.82 24.85
C ARG A 67 2.28 0.14 24.94
N THR A 68 2.19 -1.15 24.61
CA THR A 68 0.94 -1.94 24.70
C THR A 68 0.45 -2.03 26.14
N ARG A 69 1.35 -2.25 27.13
CA ARG A 69 1.00 -2.22 28.54
C ARG A 69 0.41 -0.87 28.96
N ARG A 70 1.04 0.24 28.53
CA ARG A 70 0.57 1.61 28.82
C ARG A 70 -0.81 1.86 28.24
N ALA A 71 -1.04 1.45 26.97
CA ALA A 71 -2.32 1.61 26.31
C ALA A 71 -3.47 0.89 27.05
N TRP A 72 -3.28 -0.38 27.42
CA TRP A 72 -4.26 -1.13 28.18
C TRP A 72 -4.46 -0.59 29.61
N ALA A 73 -3.41 -0.09 30.25
CA ALA A 73 -3.51 0.54 31.56
C ALA A 73 -4.32 1.84 31.52
N LEU A 74 -4.14 2.66 30.47
CA LEU A 74 -4.91 3.89 30.25
C LEU A 74 -6.39 3.57 29.94
N LEU A 75 -6.68 2.52 29.16
CA LEU A 75 -8.05 2.07 28.94
C LEU A 75 -8.71 1.55 30.24
N ALA A 76 -7.95 0.84 31.06
CA ALA A 76 -8.45 0.41 32.36
C ALA A 76 -8.79 1.61 33.26
N ALA A 77 -7.92 2.63 33.28
CA ALA A 77 -8.17 3.86 34.02
C ALA A 77 -9.36 4.64 33.47
N SER A 78 -9.52 4.71 32.14
CA SER A 78 -10.68 5.33 31.49
C SER A 78 -11.99 4.65 31.89
N ALA A 79 -12.05 3.33 31.77
CA ALA A 79 -13.26 2.57 32.16
C ALA A 79 -13.55 2.66 33.66
N ALA A 80 -12.52 2.72 34.51
CA ALA A 80 -12.69 2.91 35.95
C ALA A 80 -13.21 4.32 36.27
N ALA A 81 -12.69 5.37 35.61
CA ALA A 81 -13.18 6.74 35.76
C ALA A 81 -14.67 6.84 35.40
N TRP A 82 -15.08 6.25 34.28
CA TRP A 82 -16.49 6.17 33.90
C TRP A 82 -17.32 5.43 34.94
N ALA A 83 -16.83 4.27 35.44
CA ALA A 83 -17.53 3.49 36.45
C ALA A 83 -17.78 4.30 37.76
N VAL A 84 -16.79 5.15 38.13
CA VAL A 84 -16.95 6.08 39.28
C VAL A 84 -18.04 7.11 39.01
N GLY A 85 -18.08 7.69 37.82
CA GLY A 85 -19.13 8.59 37.38
C GLY A 85 -20.52 7.92 37.46
N GLN A 86 -20.65 6.70 36.93
CA GLN A 86 -21.87 5.94 36.94
C GLN A 86 -22.29 5.51 38.33
N ALA A 87 -21.33 5.16 39.22
CA ALA A 87 -21.67 4.85 40.62
C ALA A 87 -22.22 6.09 41.35
N THR A 88 -21.69 7.28 41.05
CA THR A 88 -22.19 8.56 41.58
C THR A 88 -23.61 8.82 41.07
N TRP A 89 -23.88 8.59 39.76
CA TRP A 89 -25.25 8.67 39.19
C TRP A 89 -26.23 7.76 39.90
N VAL A 90 -25.90 6.45 40.03
CA VAL A 90 -26.71 5.44 40.72
C VAL A 90 -26.99 5.83 42.17
N TRP A 91 -25.98 6.39 42.84
CA TRP A 91 -26.13 6.84 44.23
C TRP A 91 -27.15 7.99 44.35
N TYR A 92 -27.10 9.00 43.49
CA TYR A 92 -28.07 10.09 43.50
C TYR A 92 -29.49 9.61 43.16
N GLU A 93 -29.65 8.82 42.11
CA GLU A 93 -30.98 8.40 41.62
C GLU A 93 -31.65 7.41 42.53
N HIS A 94 -30.94 6.39 43.04
CA HIS A 94 -31.56 5.28 43.79
C HIS A 94 -31.38 5.35 45.30
N LEU A 95 -30.21 5.83 45.80
CA LEU A 95 -29.94 5.87 47.25
C LEU A 95 -30.34 7.22 47.86
N ALA A 96 -29.89 8.32 47.28
CA ALA A 96 -30.21 9.66 47.77
C ALA A 96 -31.64 10.10 47.35
N ARG A 97 -32.21 9.49 46.32
CA ARG A 97 -33.54 9.81 45.73
C ARG A 97 -33.68 11.32 45.46
N ARG A 98 -32.64 11.91 44.90
CA ARG A 98 -32.54 13.33 44.54
C ARG A 98 -32.18 13.45 43.06
N GLU A 99 -32.64 14.53 42.44
CA GLU A 99 -32.16 14.87 41.11
C GLU A 99 -30.66 15.13 41.16
N LEU A 100 -29.96 14.61 40.17
CA LEU A 100 -28.53 14.82 40.02
C LEU A 100 -28.26 16.32 39.74
N PRO A 101 -27.51 17.02 40.59
CA PRO A 101 -27.12 18.39 40.26
C PRO A 101 -26.24 18.40 39.01
N PHE A 102 -26.41 19.42 38.17
CA PHE A 102 -25.57 19.62 37.03
C PHE A 102 -24.85 20.97 37.18
N PRO A 103 -23.52 21.05 37.19
CA PRO A 103 -22.55 19.94 37.18
C PRO A 103 -22.47 19.16 38.49
N SER A 104 -22.01 17.90 38.41
CA SER A 104 -21.87 16.99 39.53
C SER A 104 -20.51 16.28 39.58
N LEU A 105 -20.26 15.53 40.64
CA LEU A 105 -19.07 14.69 40.72
C LEU A 105 -19.07 13.56 39.66
N ALA A 106 -20.25 13.17 39.14
CA ALA A 106 -20.34 12.19 38.06
C ALA A 106 -19.62 12.70 36.79
N ASP A 107 -19.74 14.02 36.48
CA ASP A 107 -19.11 14.63 35.31
C ASP A 107 -17.58 14.55 35.34
N VAL A 108 -16.97 14.59 36.53
CA VAL A 108 -15.53 14.41 36.69
C VAL A 108 -15.09 13.01 36.22
N GLY A 109 -15.90 11.98 36.56
CA GLY A 109 -15.66 10.61 36.13
C GLY A 109 -15.83 10.42 34.60
N TYR A 110 -16.96 10.88 34.08
CA TYR A 110 -17.28 10.77 32.66
C TYR A 110 -16.33 11.55 31.77
N LEU A 111 -16.13 12.84 32.01
CA LEU A 111 -15.23 13.68 31.21
C LEU A 111 -13.77 13.26 31.40
N GLY A 112 -13.37 12.78 32.57
CA GLY A 112 -12.03 12.25 32.83
C GLY A 112 -11.72 10.97 32.05
N ALA A 113 -12.74 10.18 31.70
CA ALA A 113 -12.57 8.97 30.89
C ALA A 113 -12.13 9.26 29.45
N ILE A 114 -12.59 10.37 28.84
CA ILE A 114 -12.35 10.72 27.44
C ILE A 114 -10.85 10.92 27.14
N PRO A 115 -10.09 11.80 27.82
CA PRO A 115 -8.68 11.99 27.55
C PRO A 115 -7.83 10.74 27.84
N LEU A 116 -8.25 9.91 28.80
CA LEU A 116 -7.57 8.65 29.09
C LEU A 116 -7.78 7.64 27.94
N ALA A 117 -8.99 7.54 27.37
CA ALA A 117 -9.25 6.70 26.20
C ALA A 117 -8.50 7.20 24.96
N ALA A 118 -8.47 8.52 24.74
CA ALA A 118 -7.72 9.13 23.64
C ALA A 118 -6.22 8.87 23.77
N ALA A 119 -5.63 9.08 24.95
CA ALA A 119 -4.23 8.78 25.24
C ALA A 119 -3.93 7.27 25.06
N ALA A 120 -4.85 6.40 25.46
CA ALA A 120 -4.70 4.96 25.26
C ALA A 120 -4.61 4.59 23.77
N MET A 121 -5.51 5.13 22.94
CA MET A 121 -5.50 4.89 21.49
C MET A 121 -4.20 5.36 20.85
N LEU A 122 -3.67 6.51 21.23
CA LEU A 122 -2.39 7.04 20.76
C LEU A 122 -1.17 6.26 21.29
N ALA A 123 -1.30 5.60 22.44
CA ALA A 123 -0.24 4.81 23.04
C ALA A 123 -0.04 3.44 22.36
N PHE A 124 -1.02 2.91 21.63
CA PHE A 124 -0.83 1.67 20.87
C PHE A 124 0.31 1.82 19.86
N PRO A 125 1.18 0.78 19.71
CA PRO A 125 2.33 0.87 18.85
C PRO A 125 1.92 1.01 17.38
N GLY A 126 2.32 2.13 16.76
CA GLY A 126 2.23 2.39 15.31
C GLY A 126 3.64 2.54 14.73
N ARG A 127 3.81 2.27 13.44
CA ARG A 127 5.09 2.45 12.75
C ARG A 127 5.27 3.91 12.35
N ALA A 128 6.51 4.43 12.48
CA ALA A 128 6.85 5.74 11.93
C ALA A 128 6.67 5.74 10.42
N GLU A 129 5.85 6.64 9.90
CA GLU A 129 5.59 6.80 8.47
C GLU A 129 6.59 7.81 7.87
N ARG A 130 6.88 7.66 6.58
CA ARG A 130 7.65 8.66 5.81
C ARG A 130 6.88 9.99 5.75
N ALA A 131 7.55 11.13 5.67
CA ALA A 131 6.97 12.46 5.75
C ALA A 131 5.78 12.70 4.78
N ALA A 132 5.85 12.20 3.55
CA ALA A 132 4.74 12.30 2.58
C ALA A 132 3.48 11.52 3.02
N LEU A 133 3.68 10.32 3.62
CA LEU A 133 2.59 9.54 4.21
C LEU A 133 2.00 10.22 5.44
N GLN A 134 2.80 10.98 6.18
CA GLN A 134 2.34 11.77 7.34
C GLN A 134 1.42 12.91 6.92
N ALA A 135 1.74 13.66 5.86
CA ALA A 135 0.91 14.75 5.37
C ALA A 135 -0.48 14.26 4.92
N ARG A 136 -0.52 13.17 4.15
CA ARG A 136 -1.78 12.54 3.74
C ARG A 136 -2.61 12.07 4.93
N SER A 137 -1.96 11.46 5.91
CA SER A 137 -2.58 10.96 7.13
C SER A 137 -3.13 12.07 8.01
N LEU A 138 -2.46 13.24 8.06
CA LEU A 138 -2.97 14.43 8.75
C LEU A 138 -4.21 14.99 8.05
N LEU A 139 -4.21 15.04 6.72
CA LEU A 139 -5.40 15.47 5.96
C LEU A 139 -6.57 14.50 6.12
N ASP A 140 -6.33 13.19 6.10
CA ASP A 140 -7.37 12.19 6.39
C ASP A 140 -7.98 12.42 7.79
N GLY A 141 -7.13 12.65 8.79
CA GLY A 141 -7.56 12.99 10.14
C GLY A 141 -8.35 14.31 10.20
N ALA A 142 -7.90 15.35 9.50
CA ALA A 142 -8.58 16.63 9.44
C ALA A 142 -9.95 16.55 8.74
N VAL A 143 -10.07 15.77 7.66
CA VAL A 143 -11.35 15.50 6.98
C VAL A 143 -12.32 14.78 7.93
N ILE A 144 -11.85 13.74 8.64
CA ILE A 144 -12.66 13.03 9.63
C ILE A 144 -13.13 13.96 10.74
N ALA A 145 -12.21 14.73 11.32
CA ALA A 145 -12.51 15.68 12.40
C ALA A 145 -13.53 16.74 11.97
N ALA A 146 -13.32 17.36 10.81
CA ALA A 146 -14.23 18.37 10.28
C ALA A 146 -15.61 17.79 9.96
N SER A 147 -15.68 16.55 9.43
CA SER A 147 -16.94 15.85 9.15
C SER A 147 -17.72 15.54 10.42
N LEU A 148 -17.06 15.03 11.45
CA LEU A 148 -17.66 14.73 12.75
C LEU A 148 -18.09 16.02 13.47
N LEU A 149 -17.24 17.06 13.40
CA LEU A 149 -17.57 18.37 14.00
C LEU A 149 -18.78 18.98 13.31
N TYR A 150 -18.85 18.93 11.97
CA TYR A 150 -20.02 19.38 11.21
C TYR A 150 -21.31 18.71 11.67
N THR A 151 -21.27 17.37 11.74
CA THR A 151 -22.43 16.56 12.14
C THR A 151 -22.82 16.84 13.61
N SER A 152 -21.84 16.82 14.52
CA SER A 152 -22.05 17.10 15.94
C SER A 152 -22.60 18.52 16.19
N TRP A 153 -22.06 19.53 15.47
CA TRP A 153 -22.58 20.88 15.56
C TRP A 153 -24.03 20.99 15.08
N ALA A 154 -24.35 20.34 13.98
CA ALA A 154 -25.68 20.34 13.42
C ALA A 154 -26.73 19.73 14.36
N LEU A 155 -26.39 18.62 15.02
CA LEU A 155 -27.31 17.79 15.79
C LEU A 155 -27.32 18.13 17.29
N VAL A 156 -26.17 18.49 17.86
CA VAL A 156 -26.00 18.61 19.32
C VAL A 156 -25.30 19.89 19.76
N LEU A 157 -24.03 20.12 19.33
CA LEU A 157 -23.23 21.26 19.81
C LEU A 157 -23.89 22.60 19.55
N GLY A 158 -24.42 22.81 18.33
CA GLY A 158 -25.04 24.07 17.95
C GLY A 158 -26.32 24.38 18.74
N PRO A 159 -27.26 23.44 18.88
CA PRO A 159 -28.39 23.56 19.79
C PRO A 159 -27.99 23.81 21.25
N VAL A 160 -27.10 23.01 21.85
CA VAL A 160 -26.61 23.21 23.23
C VAL A 160 -25.96 24.60 23.40
N PHE A 161 -25.17 25.03 22.43
CA PHE A 161 -24.56 26.38 22.44
C PHE A 161 -25.59 27.49 22.41
N ARG A 162 -26.69 27.36 21.64
CA ARG A 162 -27.75 28.38 21.52
C ARG A 162 -28.72 28.39 22.67
N ALA A 163 -28.94 27.24 23.32
CA ALA A 163 -29.84 27.15 24.47
C ALA A 163 -29.37 28.02 25.63
N GLY A 164 -28.06 28.15 25.85
CA GLY A 164 -27.44 29.20 26.67
C GLY A 164 -27.93 29.29 28.12
N GLU A 165 -28.71 28.30 28.60
CA GLU A 165 -29.31 28.30 29.94
C GLU A 165 -28.25 27.80 30.93
N GLY A 166 -28.01 28.59 31.99
CA GLY A 166 -27.06 28.26 33.04
C GLY A 166 -25.80 29.12 33.07
N GLY A 167 -24.93 28.83 34.03
CA GLY A 167 -23.65 29.51 34.21
C GLY A 167 -22.59 29.07 33.17
N ILE A 168 -21.52 29.87 33.03
CA ILE A 168 -20.39 29.56 32.11
C ILE A 168 -19.84 28.15 32.30
N LEU A 169 -19.77 27.67 33.54
CA LEU A 169 -19.27 26.35 33.87
C LEU A 169 -20.21 25.23 33.37
N GLU A 170 -21.50 25.38 33.56
CA GLU A 170 -22.53 24.45 33.10
C GLU A 170 -22.49 24.30 31.58
N GLN A 171 -22.45 25.42 30.87
CA GLN A 171 -22.35 25.43 29.41
C GLN A 171 -21.04 24.83 28.91
N ALA A 172 -19.91 25.12 29.56
CA ALA A 172 -18.60 24.55 29.21
C ALA A 172 -18.59 23.04 29.36
N ILE A 173 -19.16 22.51 30.45
CA ILE A 173 -19.26 21.07 30.71
C ILE A 173 -20.21 20.40 29.70
N ALA A 174 -21.37 21.00 29.44
CA ALA A 174 -22.33 20.47 28.45
C ALA A 174 -21.72 20.36 27.04
N LEU A 175 -20.90 21.33 26.65
CA LEU A 175 -20.19 21.28 25.35
C LEU A 175 -18.98 20.35 25.35
N ALA A 176 -18.36 20.07 26.51
CA ALA A 176 -17.17 19.21 26.61
C ALA A 176 -17.45 17.77 26.21
N TYR A 177 -18.65 17.24 26.49
CA TYR A 177 -19.05 15.88 26.11
C TYR A 177 -19.03 15.66 24.61
N PRO A 178 -19.88 16.33 23.79
CA PRO A 178 -19.90 16.10 22.35
C PRO A 178 -18.61 16.56 21.65
N ALA A 179 -17.89 17.54 22.20
CA ALA A 179 -16.58 17.91 21.69
C ALA A 179 -15.54 16.81 21.94
N GLY A 180 -15.55 16.22 23.13
CA GLY A 180 -14.71 15.09 23.50
C GLY A 180 -14.98 13.86 22.62
N ASP A 181 -16.24 13.58 22.32
CA ASP A 181 -16.65 12.48 21.44
C ASP A 181 -16.13 12.68 20.02
N VAL A 182 -16.19 13.88 19.47
CA VAL A 182 -15.62 14.21 18.15
C VAL A 182 -14.12 13.94 18.14
N VAL A 183 -13.39 14.36 19.17
CA VAL A 183 -11.95 14.11 19.29
C VAL A 183 -11.65 12.61 19.38
N LEU A 184 -12.36 11.89 20.27
CA LEU A 184 -12.18 10.46 20.48
C LEU A 184 -12.50 9.66 19.21
N ALA A 185 -13.64 9.92 18.59
CA ALA A 185 -14.04 9.28 17.34
C ALA A 185 -13.03 9.55 16.22
N THR A 186 -12.53 10.81 16.10
CA THR A 186 -11.49 11.14 15.14
C THR A 186 -10.24 10.29 15.34
N ILE A 187 -9.74 10.19 16.59
CA ILE A 187 -8.58 9.38 16.92
C ILE A 187 -8.83 7.90 16.59
N VAL A 188 -10.00 7.38 16.93
CA VAL A 188 -10.39 5.99 16.63
C VAL A 188 -10.36 5.74 15.11
N PHE A 189 -11.01 6.58 14.32
CA PHE A 189 -11.02 6.44 12.86
C PHE A 189 -9.61 6.49 12.27
N VAL A 190 -8.80 7.45 12.70
CA VAL A 190 -7.40 7.60 12.24
C VAL A 190 -6.56 6.38 12.61
N VAL A 191 -6.67 5.90 13.85
CA VAL A 191 -5.90 4.75 14.33
C VAL A 191 -6.34 3.47 13.62
N VAL A 192 -7.65 3.21 13.52
CA VAL A 192 -8.18 2.01 12.86
C VAL A 192 -7.86 1.99 11.37
N ALA A 193 -7.94 3.13 10.68
CA ALA A 193 -7.57 3.26 9.27
C ALA A 193 -6.08 2.99 9.01
N ARG A 194 -5.20 3.31 9.96
CA ARG A 194 -3.74 3.10 9.87
C ARG A 194 -3.29 1.68 10.20
N ILE A 195 -4.09 0.92 10.92
CA ILE A 195 -3.75 -0.45 11.31
C ILE A 195 -4.00 -1.37 10.14
N ARG A 196 -2.95 -1.62 9.33
CA ARG A 196 -3.02 -2.48 8.13
C ARG A 196 -3.22 -3.97 8.42
N VAL A 197 -2.96 -4.44 9.63
CA VAL A 197 -3.24 -5.82 10.08
C VAL A 197 -3.52 -5.78 11.59
N GLY A 198 -4.52 -5.01 12.01
CA GLY A 198 -5.09 -5.17 13.33
C GLY A 198 -6.10 -6.31 13.25
N GLY A 199 -5.89 -7.36 14.02
CA GLY A 199 -6.89 -8.40 14.13
C GLY A 199 -8.21 -7.84 14.68
N VAL A 200 -9.23 -8.65 14.68
CA VAL A 200 -10.56 -8.38 15.26
C VAL A 200 -10.53 -7.55 16.57
N PRO A 201 -9.56 -7.73 17.50
CA PRO A 201 -9.52 -6.95 18.74
C PRO A 201 -9.46 -5.44 18.58
N VAL A 202 -8.69 -4.92 17.59
CA VAL A 202 -8.60 -3.47 17.36
C VAL A 202 -9.88 -2.90 16.78
N LEU A 203 -10.52 -3.67 15.89
CA LEU A 203 -11.83 -3.31 15.35
C LEU A 203 -12.89 -3.28 16.46
N LEU A 204 -12.87 -4.25 17.38
CA LEU A 204 -13.78 -4.28 18.54
C LEU A 204 -13.53 -3.12 19.49
N LEU A 205 -12.25 -2.77 19.73
CA LEU A 205 -11.91 -1.61 20.54
C LEU A 205 -12.43 -0.32 19.91
N GLY A 206 -12.22 -0.14 18.60
CA GLY A 206 -12.76 1.01 17.86
C GLY A 206 -14.27 1.03 17.85
N ALA A 207 -14.93 -0.10 17.59
CA ALA A 207 -16.39 -0.22 17.62
C ALA A 207 -16.96 0.07 19.02
N GLY A 208 -16.28 -0.39 20.07
CA GLY A 208 -16.66 -0.10 21.45
C GLY A 208 -16.62 1.40 21.76
N LEU A 209 -15.50 2.07 21.45
CA LEU A 209 -15.35 3.51 21.68
C LEU A 209 -16.33 4.35 20.83
N LEU A 210 -16.58 3.95 19.58
CA LEU A 210 -17.60 4.62 18.75
C LEU A 210 -19.02 4.39 19.29
N SER A 211 -19.32 3.22 19.85
CA SER A 211 -20.60 2.94 20.49
C SER A 211 -20.83 3.86 21.69
N LEU A 212 -19.79 4.13 22.50
CA LEU A 212 -19.86 5.11 23.59
C LEU A 212 -20.17 6.51 23.06
N ALA A 213 -19.43 7.00 22.06
CA ALA A 213 -19.64 8.32 21.47
C ALA A 213 -21.05 8.48 20.85
N VAL A 214 -21.59 7.44 20.22
CA VAL A 214 -22.96 7.43 19.69
C VAL A 214 -23.99 7.48 20.84
N ALA A 215 -23.76 6.76 21.92
CA ALA A 215 -24.63 6.79 23.08
C ALA A 215 -24.64 8.16 23.75
N ASP A 216 -23.46 8.77 23.95
CA ASP A 216 -23.31 10.13 24.52
C ASP A 216 -23.98 11.19 23.64
N THR A 217 -23.77 11.11 22.31
CA THR A 217 -24.46 11.99 21.34
C THR A 217 -25.97 11.81 21.38
N SER A 218 -26.47 10.55 21.47
CA SER A 218 -27.91 10.25 21.56
C SER A 218 -28.50 10.75 22.86
N PHE A 219 -27.79 10.59 23.97
CA PHE A 219 -28.19 11.11 25.29
C PHE A 219 -28.31 12.64 25.24
N ALA A 220 -27.31 13.34 24.75
CA ALA A 220 -27.30 14.81 24.65
C ALA A 220 -28.45 15.32 23.76
N TYR A 221 -28.70 14.67 22.62
CA TYR A 221 -29.81 15.00 21.72
C TYR A 221 -31.17 14.79 22.36
N LEU A 222 -31.42 13.59 22.93
CA LEU A 222 -32.71 13.24 23.55
C LEU A 222 -32.99 14.06 24.82
N THR A 223 -31.95 14.38 25.58
CA THR A 223 -32.08 15.26 26.77
C THR A 223 -32.50 16.66 26.38
N GLN A 224 -31.94 17.20 25.29
CA GLN A 224 -32.31 18.49 24.77
C GLN A 224 -33.76 18.55 24.25
N GLU A 225 -34.22 17.47 23.61
CA GLU A 225 -35.60 17.34 23.16
C GLU A 225 -36.57 17.05 24.35
N GLY A 226 -36.08 16.89 25.60
CA GLY A 226 -36.87 16.56 26.77
C GLY A 226 -37.49 15.17 26.74
N THR A 227 -36.94 14.27 25.89
CA THR A 227 -37.50 12.92 25.66
C THR A 227 -36.64 11.81 26.26
N TYR A 228 -35.47 12.12 26.81
CA TYR A 228 -34.61 11.10 27.44
C TYR A 228 -35.19 10.68 28.81
N ALA A 229 -35.16 9.37 29.03
CA ALA A 229 -35.36 8.76 30.34
C ALA A 229 -34.42 7.57 30.51
N THR A 230 -33.84 7.39 31.69
CA THR A 230 -33.01 6.22 32.03
C THR A 230 -33.74 4.92 31.69
N GLY A 231 -33.09 4.01 30.99
CA GLY A 231 -33.72 2.82 30.41
C GLY A 231 -34.26 3.04 29.01
N ALA A 232 -33.81 4.09 28.31
CA ALA A 232 -34.04 4.26 26.88
C ALA A 232 -33.25 3.23 26.06
N PRO A 233 -33.72 2.82 24.86
CA PRO A 233 -32.99 1.90 23.99
C PRO A 233 -31.58 2.36 23.63
N SER A 234 -31.30 3.67 23.63
CA SER A 234 -29.97 4.27 23.43
C SER A 234 -28.93 3.84 24.47
N ASP A 235 -29.38 3.48 25.67
CA ASP A 235 -28.53 3.07 26.79
C ASP A 235 -27.74 1.80 26.50
N VAL A 236 -28.21 0.98 25.54
CA VAL A 236 -27.49 -0.21 25.09
C VAL A 236 -26.09 0.18 24.51
N GLY A 237 -25.93 1.40 24.00
CA GLY A 237 -24.67 1.86 23.40
C GLY A 237 -23.52 1.91 24.42
N TRP A 238 -23.77 2.38 25.65
CA TRP A 238 -22.78 2.36 26.72
C TRP A 238 -22.45 0.95 27.18
N PHE A 239 -23.49 0.14 27.40
CA PHE A 239 -23.31 -1.25 27.81
C PHE A 239 -22.54 -2.08 26.81
N ALA A 240 -22.95 -2.06 25.53
CA ALA A 240 -22.29 -2.77 24.46
C ALA A 240 -20.85 -2.25 24.22
N GLY A 241 -20.65 -0.93 24.29
CA GLY A 241 -19.34 -0.30 24.11
C GLY A 241 -18.29 -0.85 25.09
N TYR A 242 -18.59 -0.87 26.37
CA TYR A 242 -17.70 -1.43 27.38
C TYR A 242 -17.51 -2.94 27.28
N LEU A 243 -18.53 -3.71 26.92
CA LEU A 243 -18.39 -5.15 26.69
C LEU A 243 -17.53 -5.48 25.49
N LEU A 244 -17.60 -4.69 24.42
CA LEU A 244 -16.70 -4.84 23.25
C LEU A 244 -15.25 -4.53 23.62
N ILE A 245 -15.00 -3.49 24.42
CA ILE A 245 -13.68 -3.17 24.97
C ILE A 245 -13.15 -4.32 25.84
N ALA A 246 -14.01 -4.87 26.71
CA ALA A 246 -13.67 -6.03 27.56
C ALA A 246 -13.32 -7.26 26.72
N ALA A 247 -14.07 -7.54 25.67
CA ALA A 247 -13.81 -8.64 24.74
C ALA A 247 -12.49 -8.43 23.98
N ALA A 248 -12.22 -7.21 23.50
CA ALA A 248 -10.95 -6.87 22.84
C ALA A 248 -9.75 -7.13 23.76
N ALA A 249 -9.85 -6.84 25.05
CA ALA A 249 -8.80 -7.05 26.03
C ALA A 249 -8.44 -8.53 26.26
N ARG A 250 -9.28 -9.48 25.87
CA ARG A 250 -8.99 -10.93 25.99
C ARG A 250 -7.93 -11.43 25.00
N ARG A 251 -7.59 -10.63 23.98
CA ARG A 251 -6.55 -10.96 22.99
C ARG A 251 -5.52 -9.82 22.84
N PRO A 252 -4.86 -9.39 23.93
CA PRO A 252 -4.01 -8.19 23.92
C PRO A 252 -2.79 -8.28 23.01
N ALA A 253 -2.27 -9.48 22.77
CA ALA A 253 -1.09 -9.71 21.92
C ALA A 253 -1.37 -9.51 20.42
N ALA A 254 -2.64 -9.58 19.98
CA ALA A 254 -3.01 -9.35 18.58
C ALA A 254 -3.01 -7.86 18.18
N VAL A 255 -2.87 -6.96 19.14
CA VAL A 255 -2.73 -5.51 18.91
C VAL A 255 -1.28 -5.12 18.57
N GLY A 256 -0.35 -6.08 18.63
CA GLY A 256 1.03 -5.93 18.14
C GLY A 256 1.10 -6.14 16.62
N ILE A 257 1.52 -5.11 15.92
CA ILE A 257 1.52 -5.01 14.45
C ILE A 257 2.63 -5.89 13.86
N THR A 258 2.29 -7.05 13.31
CA THR A 258 3.16 -7.79 12.40
C THR A 258 2.85 -7.37 10.95
N TRP A 259 3.77 -6.64 10.35
CA TRP A 259 3.69 -6.16 8.98
C TRP A 259 4.17 -7.26 8.02
N VAL A 260 3.30 -8.13 7.56
CA VAL A 260 3.56 -8.98 6.40
C VAL A 260 2.56 -8.61 5.31
N GLY A 261 3.07 -7.99 4.28
CA GLY A 261 2.65 -7.82 2.88
C GLY A 261 1.22 -8.04 2.39
N ARG A 262 0.17 -8.01 3.20
CA ARG A 262 -1.20 -8.12 2.73
C ARG A 262 -1.78 -6.74 2.35
N ARG A 263 -2.48 -6.69 1.20
CA ARG A 263 -3.22 -5.51 0.74
C ARG A 263 -4.26 -5.09 1.78
N PRO A 264 -4.50 -3.79 2.00
CA PRO A 264 -5.55 -3.31 2.90
C PRO A 264 -6.90 -3.86 2.46
N GLY A 265 -7.71 -4.32 3.42
CA GLY A 265 -9.07 -4.78 3.14
C GLY A 265 -9.93 -3.63 2.59
N ARG A 266 -10.93 -3.94 1.76
CA ARG A 266 -11.86 -2.92 1.20
C ARG A 266 -12.49 -2.04 2.29
N LEU A 267 -12.84 -2.65 3.43
CA LEU A 267 -13.42 -1.94 4.57
C LEU A 267 -12.48 -0.86 5.15
N GLN A 268 -11.17 -1.15 5.27
CA GLN A 268 -10.19 -0.19 5.79
C GLN A 268 -9.98 1.02 4.88
N VAL A 269 -10.15 0.82 3.57
CA VAL A 269 -10.08 1.91 2.59
C VAL A 269 -11.31 2.80 2.67
N LEU A 270 -12.49 2.24 2.95
CA LEU A 270 -13.77 2.97 3.00
C LEU A 270 -14.03 3.64 4.35
N LEU A 271 -13.50 3.10 5.44
CA LEU A 271 -13.76 3.58 6.80
C LEU A 271 -13.56 5.09 7.00
N PRO A 272 -12.50 5.75 6.49
CA PRO A 272 -12.31 7.20 6.63
C PRO A 272 -13.39 8.05 5.94
N TYR A 273 -14.14 7.46 4.99
CA TYR A 273 -15.21 8.16 4.26
C TYR A 273 -16.57 8.09 4.96
N CYS A 274 -16.74 7.22 5.97
CA CYS A 274 -18.00 7.12 6.70
C CYS A 274 -18.41 8.43 7.39
N PRO A 275 -17.52 9.13 8.12
CA PRO A 275 -17.85 10.44 8.70
C PRO A 275 -18.20 11.49 7.65
N LEU A 276 -17.52 11.47 6.51
CA LEU A 276 -17.83 12.38 5.39
C LEU A 276 -19.23 12.13 4.82
N ALA A 277 -19.57 10.86 4.60
CA ALA A 277 -20.90 10.48 4.12
C ALA A 277 -22.01 10.92 5.12
N LEU A 278 -21.73 10.78 6.41
CA LEU A 278 -22.63 11.24 7.47
C LEU A 278 -22.80 12.78 7.45
N ALA A 279 -21.71 13.52 7.29
CA ALA A 279 -21.76 14.99 7.20
C ALA A 279 -22.56 15.46 5.97
N VAL A 280 -22.37 14.78 4.82
CA VAL A 280 -23.13 15.07 3.59
C VAL A 280 -24.62 14.76 3.81
N ALA A 281 -24.96 13.60 4.38
CA ALA A 281 -26.35 13.23 4.69
C ALA A 281 -27.00 14.26 5.63
N THR A 282 -26.28 14.69 6.66
CA THR A 282 -26.73 15.74 7.60
C THR A 282 -26.98 17.05 6.86
N SER A 283 -26.06 17.49 5.98
CA SER A 283 -26.21 18.71 5.18
C SER A 283 -27.45 18.66 4.28
N VAL A 284 -27.63 17.53 3.58
CA VAL A 284 -28.81 17.32 2.71
C VAL A 284 -30.10 17.36 3.53
N THR A 285 -30.12 16.74 4.69
CA THR A 285 -31.31 16.71 5.58
C THR A 285 -31.67 18.11 6.05
N ILE A 286 -30.71 18.95 6.44
CA ILE A 286 -30.92 20.34 6.83
C ILE A 286 -31.55 21.13 5.68
N GLN A 287 -31.02 20.99 4.45
CA GLN A 287 -31.53 21.67 3.27
C GLN A 287 -32.95 21.22 2.89
N LEU A 288 -33.21 19.92 2.92
CA LEU A 288 -34.56 19.36 2.63
C LEU A 288 -35.61 19.82 3.64
N ARG A 289 -35.21 20.09 4.88
CA ARG A 289 -36.08 20.65 5.93
C ARG A 289 -36.25 22.16 5.85
N GLY A 290 -35.62 22.85 4.87
CA GLY A 290 -35.68 24.29 4.71
C GLY A 290 -35.01 25.06 5.87
N GLN A 291 -34.17 24.41 6.66
CA GLN A 291 -33.50 25.05 7.79
C GLN A 291 -32.33 25.92 7.28
N ALA A 292 -32.22 27.15 7.76
CA ALA A 292 -31.10 28.01 7.41
C ALA A 292 -29.78 27.47 7.99
N THR A 293 -28.78 27.30 7.13
CA THR A 293 -27.42 26.97 7.56
C THR A 293 -26.78 28.16 8.24
N GLY A 294 -26.53 28.08 9.54
CA GLY A 294 -25.80 29.11 10.27
C GLY A 294 -24.36 29.27 9.76
N PRO A 295 -23.71 30.42 10.06
CA PRO A 295 -22.36 30.75 9.58
C PRO A 295 -21.31 29.64 9.92
N PHE A 296 -21.40 29.05 11.08
CA PHE A 296 -20.47 27.98 11.49
C PHE A 296 -20.54 26.75 10.58
N LEU A 297 -21.73 26.25 10.29
CA LEU A 297 -21.91 25.10 9.39
C LEU A 297 -21.45 25.45 7.97
N TYR A 298 -21.75 26.65 7.50
CA TYR A 298 -21.29 27.11 6.18
C TYR A 298 -19.76 27.09 6.09
N TRP A 299 -19.05 27.73 7.01
CA TRP A 299 -17.60 27.76 6.98
C TRP A 299 -16.95 26.42 7.24
N THR A 300 -17.51 25.60 8.12
CA THR A 300 -17.01 24.22 8.35
C THR A 300 -17.15 23.38 7.07
N PHE A 301 -18.25 23.55 6.33
CA PHE A 301 -18.45 22.89 5.04
C PHE A 301 -17.42 23.35 3.99
N VAL A 302 -17.14 24.64 3.90
CA VAL A 302 -16.11 25.18 3.01
C VAL A 302 -14.74 24.61 3.36
N VAL A 303 -14.37 24.59 4.64
CA VAL A 303 -13.11 23.98 5.11
C VAL A 303 -13.06 22.48 4.75
N LEU A 304 -14.14 21.75 4.92
CA LEU A 304 -14.24 20.34 4.58
C LEU A 304 -13.99 20.10 3.08
N VAL A 305 -14.60 20.91 2.22
CA VAL A 305 -14.37 20.85 0.77
C VAL A 305 -12.91 21.13 0.42
N LEU A 306 -12.30 22.16 1.02
CA LEU A 306 -10.89 22.50 0.79
C LEU A 306 -9.95 21.37 1.25
N LEU A 307 -10.23 20.74 2.39
CA LEU A 307 -9.47 19.58 2.88
C LEU A 307 -9.56 18.39 1.92
N ILE A 308 -10.76 18.10 1.40
CA ILE A 308 -10.98 17.03 0.41
C ILE A 308 -10.21 17.31 -0.87
N VAL A 309 -10.30 18.55 -1.39
CA VAL A 309 -9.57 18.96 -2.60
C VAL A 309 -8.06 18.86 -2.39
N GLY A 310 -7.54 19.36 -1.27
CA GLY A 310 -6.13 19.24 -0.91
C GLY A 310 -5.65 17.79 -0.80
N ARG A 311 -6.45 16.94 -0.16
CA ARG A 311 -6.19 15.50 -0.08
C ARG A 311 -6.16 14.83 -1.46
N GLN A 312 -7.12 15.18 -2.33
CA GLN A 312 -7.19 14.64 -3.67
C GLN A 312 -6.00 15.07 -4.52
N LEU A 313 -5.61 16.34 -4.41
CA LEU A 313 -4.43 16.88 -5.10
C LEU A 313 -3.15 16.11 -4.69
N LEU A 314 -2.92 15.93 -3.39
CA LEU A 314 -1.77 15.13 -2.93
C LEU A 314 -1.80 13.69 -3.47
N THR A 315 -2.98 13.08 -3.54
CA THR A 315 -3.12 11.72 -4.09
C THR A 315 -2.74 11.66 -5.57
N VAL A 316 -3.14 12.66 -6.36
CA VAL A 316 -2.81 12.77 -7.78
C VAL A 316 -1.30 12.97 -7.97
N LEU A 317 -0.69 13.88 -7.18
CA LEU A 317 0.75 14.13 -7.25
C LEU A 317 1.58 12.89 -6.89
N ASP A 318 1.21 12.17 -5.84
CA ASP A 318 1.87 10.92 -5.43
C ASP A 318 1.76 9.84 -6.52
N ASN A 319 0.57 9.69 -7.12
CA ASN A 319 0.34 8.73 -8.21
C ASN A 319 1.16 9.07 -9.46
N GLN A 320 1.27 10.35 -9.82
CA GLN A 320 2.12 10.78 -10.93
C GLN A 320 3.59 10.46 -10.67
N GLY A 321 4.09 10.70 -9.44
CA GLY A 321 5.44 10.35 -9.04
C GLY A 321 5.71 8.83 -9.13
N LEU A 322 4.76 8.02 -8.69
CA LEU A 322 4.86 6.56 -8.76
C LEU A 322 4.84 6.05 -10.20
N ASN A 323 3.94 6.58 -11.04
CA ASN A 323 3.84 6.21 -12.45
C ASN A 323 5.13 6.55 -13.22
N ARG A 324 5.77 7.70 -12.94
CA ARG A 324 7.07 8.05 -13.55
C ARG A 324 8.17 7.05 -13.15
N ARG A 325 8.21 6.64 -11.88
CA ARG A 325 9.19 5.64 -11.41
C ARG A 325 8.95 4.26 -12.04
N LEU A 326 7.70 3.86 -12.17
CA LEU A 326 7.33 2.61 -12.84
C LEU A 326 7.73 2.63 -14.31
N ALA A 327 7.45 3.71 -15.04
CA ALA A 327 7.84 3.87 -16.44
C ALA A 327 9.37 3.81 -16.61
N ALA A 328 10.14 4.47 -15.73
CA ALA A 328 11.58 4.41 -15.75
C ALA A 328 12.12 2.98 -15.47
N MET A 329 11.55 2.26 -14.51
CA MET A 329 11.92 0.87 -14.21
C MET A 329 11.58 -0.08 -15.36
N VAL A 330 10.41 0.10 -16.00
CA VAL A 330 10.04 -0.70 -17.18
C VAL A 330 11.03 -0.45 -18.31
N GLY A 331 11.37 0.81 -18.63
CA GLY A 331 12.36 1.12 -19.65
C GLY A 331 13.73 0.53 -19.35
N GLU A 332 14.18 0.55 -18.11
CA GLU A 332 15.45 -0.08 -17.69
C GLU A 332 15.39 -1.61 -17.86
N LEU A 333 14.28 -2.25 -17.46
CA LEU A 333 14.12 -3.69 -17.64
C LEU A 333 14.06 -4.10 -19.11
N GLU A 334 13.38 -3.32 -19.95
CA GLU A 334 13.34 -3.53 -21.39
C GLU A 334 14.74 -3.39 -21.99
N HIS A 335 15.50 -2.36 -21.58
CA HIS A 335 16.87 -2.19 -22.04
C HIS A 335 17.75 -3.39 -21.65
N GLN A 336 17.69 -3.85 -20.40
CA GLN A 336 18.43 -5.03 -19.93
C GLN A 336 17.98 -6.33 -20.62
N ALA A 337 16.69 -6.46 -20.96
CA ALA A 337 16.18 -7.64 -21.66
C ALA A 337 16.65 -7.74 -23.10
N PHE A 338 16.93 -6.59 -23.76
CA PHE A 338 17.21 -6.51 -25.20
C PHE A 338 18.65 -6.08 -25.55
N HIS A 339 19.45 -5.66 -24.56
CA HIS A 339 20.86 -5.27 -24.80
C HIS A 339 21.81 -6.12 -23.97
N ASP A 340 23.03 -6.26 -24.49
CA ASP A 340 24.14 -6.90 -23.78
C ASP A 340 24.70 -5.96 -22.70
N GLY A 341 24.75 -6.42 -21.46
CA GLY A 341 25.12 -5.59 -20.31
C GLY A 341 26.57 -5.10 -20.31
N LEU A 342 27.46 -5.71 -21.10
CA LEU A 342 28.85 -5.30 -21.19
C LEU A 342 29.10 -4.28 -22.33
N THR A 343 28.61 -4.59 -23.52
CA THR A 343 28.90 -3.81 -24.75
C THR A 343 27.82 -2.81 -25.11
N ASN A 344 26.67 -2.88 -24.44
CA ASN A 344 25.46 -2.10 -24.74
C ASN A 344 24.98 -2.23 -26.20
N LEU A 345 25.33 -3.33 -26.84
CA LEU A 345 24.82 -3.72 -28.15
C LEU A 345 23.50 -4.45 -28.00
N PRO A 346 22.63 -4.51 -29.02
CA PRO A 346 21.58 -5.49 -29.11
C PRO A 346 22.06 -6.89 -28.73
N ASN A 347 21.34 -7.56 -27.85
CA ASN A 347 21.63 -8.95 -27.50
C ASN A 347 21.03 -9.93 -28.52
N ARG A 348 21.21 -11.23 -28.32
CA ARG A 348 20.68 -12.29 -29.17
C ARG A 348 19.15 -12.17 -29.39
N ALA A 349 18.39 -11.79 -28.36
CA ALA A 349 16.94 -11.67 -28.44
C ALA A 349 16.51 -10.53 -29.37
N LEU A 350 17.05 -9.32 -29.17
CA LEU A 350 16.76 -8.17 -30.02
C LEU A 350 17.27 -8.37 -31.46
N PHE A 351 18.43 -9.01 -31.62
CA PHE A 351 18.96 -9.30 -32.94
C PHE A 351 18.02 -10.23 -33.74
N ARG A 352 17.54 -11.30 -33.12
CA ARG A 352 16.58 -12.23 -33.76
C ARG A 352 15.27 -11.53 -34.15
N GLU A 353 14.79 -10.65 -33.28
CA GLU A 353 13.59 -9.85 -33.57
C GLU A 353 13.80 -8.95 -34.78
N ARG A 354 14.95 -8.23 -34.87
CA ARG A 354 15.30 -7.36 -36.03
C ARG A 354 15.46 -8.14 -37.31
N VAL A 355 16.10 -9.31 -37.26
CA VAL A 355 16.18 -10.22 -38.43
C VAL A 355 14.77 -10.63 -38.88
N GLY A 356 13.88 -11.00 -37.97
CA GLY A 356 12.49 -11.34 -38.27
C GLY A 356 11.73 -10.16 -38.91
N HIS A 357 11.94 -8.94 -38.41
CA HIS A 357 11.37 -7.74 -39.02
C HIS A 357 11.90 -7.48 -40.43
N ALA A 358 13.20 -7.62 -40.65
CA ALA A 358 13.84 -7.43 -41.93
C ALA A 358 13.36 -8.49 -42.97
N LEU A 359 13.18 -9.75 -42.55
CA LEU A 359 12.62 -10.81 -43.38
C LEU A 359 11.18 -10.53 -43.83
N ARG A 360 10.33 -10.01 -42.91
CA ARG A 360 8.95 -9.61 -43.28
C ARG A 360 8.92 -8.44 -44.28
N ARG A 361 9.77 -7.42 -44.05
CA ARG A 361 9.90 -6.27 -44.99
C ARG A 361 10.41 -6.72 -46.39
N ARG A 362 11.38 -7.63 -46.41
CA ARG A 362 11.89 -8.21 -47.64
C ARG A 362 10.82 -8.90 -48.47
N SER A 363 9.96 -9.70 -47.83
CA SER A 363 8.84 -10.40 -48.52
C SER A 363 7.93 -9.43 -49.26
N GLN A 364 7.91 -8.16 -48.87
CA GLN A 364 7.10 -7.12 -49.55
C GLN A 364 7.90 -6.32 -50.59
N ALA A 365 9.20 -6.16 -50.42
CA ALA A 365 10.04 -5.24 -51.22
C ALA A 365 11.04 -5.96 -52.19
N GLY A 366 11.20 -7.29 -52.05
CA GLY A 366 12.09 -8.08 -52.91
C GLY A 366 13.61 -7.82 -52.74
N THR A 367 14.01 -7.08 -51.69
CA THR A 367 15.42 -6.73 -51.45
C THR A 367 16.14 -7.84 -50.70
N PRO A 368 17.38 -8.26 -51.06
CA PRO A 368 18.09 -9.29 -50.33
C PRO A 368 18.50 -8.84 -48.93
N LEU A 369 18.51 -9.79 -47.96
CA LEU A 369 18.95 -9.61 -46.60
C LEU A 369 20.39 -10.16 -46.49
N ALA A 370 21.31 -9.38 -45.97
CA ALA A 370 22.62 -9.86 -45.64
C ALA A 370 22.87 -9.88 -44.13
N LEU A 371 23.47 -10.97 -43.66
CA LEU A 371 23.83 -11.16 -42.28
C LEU A 371 25.26 -11.64 -42.16
N LEU A 372 25.99 -11.10 -41.19
CA LEU A 372 27.35 -11.49 -40.87
C LEU A 372 27.40 -12.03 -39.45
N PHE A 373 27.97 -13.21 -39.29
CA PHE A 373 28.36 -13.75 -37.99
C PHE A 373 29.86 -13.56 -37.81
N ILE A 374 30.28 -13.15 -36.63
CA ILE A 374 31.67 -12.78 -36.31
C ILE A 374 32.05 -13.43 -35.00
N ASP A 375 33.19 -14.10 -35.00
CA ASP A 375 33.80 -14.67 -33.80
C ASP A 375 35.25 -14.19 -33.69
N LEU A 376 35.63 -13.82 -32.44
CA LEU A 376 37.01 -13.31 -32.21
C LEU A 376 37.99 -14.47 -32.06
N ASP A 377 38.98 -14.48 -32.99
CA ASP A 377 39.97 -15.53 -33.00
C ASP A 377 40.84 -15.48 -31.74
N ASP A 378 40.96 -16.63 -31.08
CA ASP A 378 41.81 -16.85 -29.89
C ASP A 378 41.50 -15.93 -28.70
N PHE A 379 40.27 -15.45 -28.57
CA PHE A 379 39.80 -14.62 -27.45
C PHE A 379 40.05 -15.27 -26.07
N LYS A 380 39.88 -16.61 -25.97
CA LYS A 380 40.20 -17.35 -24.76
C LYS A 380 41.63 -17.15 -24.30
N THR A 381 42.58 -17.12 -25.23
CA THR A 381 44.02 -16.87 -24.95
C THR A 381 44.22 -15.50 -24.29
N VAL A 382 43.45 -14.47 -24.70
CA VAL A 382 43.52 -13.14 -24.10
C VAL A 382 43.04 -13.20 -22.67
N ASN A 383 41.93 -13.89 -22.40
CA ASN A 383 41.40 -14.10 -21.04
C ASN A 383 42.41 -14.85 -20.16
N ASP A 384 42.99 -15.93 -20.68
CA ASP A 384 43.94 -16.78 -19.94
C ASP A 384 45.24 -16.03 -19.61
N GLN A 385 45.69 -15.11 -20.48
CA GLN A 385 46.95 -14.36 -20.30
C GLN A 385 46.79 -13.04 -19.53
N LEU A 386 45.64 -12.34 -19.66
CA LEU A 386 45.45 -10.97 -19.14
C LEU A 386 44.29 -10.87 -18.14
N GLY A 387 43.57 -11.94 -17.95
CA GLY A 387 42.40 -11.99 -17.07
C GLY A 387 41.11 -11.54 -17.74
N HIS A 388 39.99 -11.90 -17.15
CA HIS A 388 38.64 -11.62 -17.68
C HIS A 388 38.34 -10.13 -17.83
N ALA A 389 38.87 -9.26 -16.95
CA ALA A 389 38.69 -7.82 -17.07
C ALA A 389 39.28 -7.24 -18.37
N ALA A 390 40.43 -7.75 -18.79
CA ALA A 390 41.03 -7.35 -20.05
C ALA A 390 40.27 -7.89 -21.28
N GLY A 391 39.67 -9.08 -21.14
CA GLY A 391 38.75 -9.63 -22.14
C GLY A 391 37.48 -8.82 -22.28
N ASP A 392 36.88 -8.37 -21.16
CA ASP A 392 35.73 -7.49 -21.17
C ASP A 392 36.01 -6.14 -21.86
N ASP A 393 37.12 -5.50 -21.55
CA ASP A 393 37.56 -4.27 -22.22
C ASP A 393 37.83 -4.47 -23.72
N LEU A 394 38.37 -5.63 -24.10
CA LEU A 394 38.53 -6.01 -25.51
C LEU A 394 37.19 -6.11 -26.22
N LEU A 395 36.19 -6.77 -25.61
CA LEU A 395 34.85 -6.91 -26.18
C LEU A 395 34.17 -5.55 -26.37
N VAL A 396 34.30 -4.62 -25.42
CA VAL A 396 33.82 -3.24 -25.56
C VAL A 396 34.53 -2.50 -26.70
N ALA A 397 35.84 -2.65 -26.81
CA ALA A 397 36.62 -2.03 -27.87
C ALA A 397 36.26 -2.60 -29.25
N VAL A 398 36.06 -3.91 -29.36
CA VAL A 398 35.60 -4.58 -30.59
C VAL A 398 34.18 -4.09 -30.96
N ALA A 399 33.26 -4.03 -30.03
CA ALA A 399 31.90 -3.52 -30.25
C ALA A 399 31.91 -2.11 -30.84
N SER A 400 32.79 -1.24 -30.30
CA SER A 400 32.98 0.12 -30.82
C SER A 400 33.52 0.13 -32.25
N ARG A 401 34.52 -0.70 -32.55
CA ARG A 401 35.09 -0.80 -33.94
C ARG A 401 34.06 -1.36 -34.93
N LEU A 402 33.31 -2.37 -34.54
CA LEU A 402 32.26 -2.94 -35.41
C LEU A 402 31.20 -1.90 -35.78
N LYS A 403 30.78 -1.06 -34.82
CA LYS A 403 29.88 0.07 -35.11
C LYS A 403 30.42 1.02 -36.18
N THR A 404 31.71 1.29 -36.22
CA THR A 404 32.29 2.15 -37.26
C THR A 404 32.36 1.47 -38.63
N CYS A 405 32.19 0.13 -38.69
CA CYS A 405 32.22 -0.64 -39.91
C CYS A 405 30.89 -0.73 -40.63
N VAL A 406 29.80 -0.18 -40.08
CA VAL A 406 28.44 -0.29 -40.61
C VAL A 406 27.76 1.08 -40.59
N ARG A 407 26.59 1.19 -41.19
CA ARG A 407 25.77 2.40 -41.17
C ARG A 407 24.85 2.42 -39.93
N ASP A 408 24.29 3.59 -39.64
CA ASP A 408 23.36 3.75 -38.50
C ASP A 408 22.09 2.89 -38.60
N GLU A 409 21.64 2.61 -39.84
CA GLU A 409 20.51 1.74 -40.14
C GLU A 409 20.82 0.24 -39.95
N ASP A 410 22.10 -0.15 -39.96
CA ASP A 410 22.51 -1.55 -39.78
C ASP A 410 22.52 -1.91 -38.28
N THR A 411 22.28 -3.15 -37.98
CA THR A 411 22.25 -3.63 -36.59
C THR A 411 23.54 -4.40 -36.28
N VAL A 412 24.33 -3.91 -35.31
CA VAL A 412 25.42 -4.66 -34.67
C VAL A 412 24.94 -5.23 -33.37
N ALA A 413 25.13 -6.52 -33.12
CA ALA A 413 24.70 -7.22 -31.90
C ALA A 413 25.85 -8.06 -31.31
N ARG A 414 25.79 -8.32 -30.01
CA ARG A 414 26.60 -9.34 -29.35
C ARG A 414 25.71 -10.51 -28.95
N LEU A 415 26.01 -11.72 -29.41
CA LEU A 415 25.18 -12.89 -29.21
C LEU A 415 25.51 -13.64 -27.91
N GLY A 416 26.76 -13.46 -27.43
CA GLY A 416 27.27 -14.06 -26.19
C GLY A 416 28.79 -14.37 -26.34
N GLY A 417 29.51 -14.44 -25.23
CA GLY A 417 30.95 -14.70 -25.26
C GLY A 417 31.71 -13.72 -26.17
N ASP A 418 32.39 -14.28 -27.19
CA ASP A 418 33.17 -13.61 -28.24
C ASP A 418 32.46 -13.49 -29.60
N GLU A 419 31.15 -13.84 -29.63
CA GLU A 419 30.31 -13.85 -30.83
C GLU A 419 29.59 -12.51 -31.04
N PHE A 420 29.72 -11.95 -32.23
CA PHE A 420 29.00 -10.77 -32.70
C PHE A 420 28.22 -11.10 -33.98
N ALA A 421 27.19 -10.34 -34.25
CA ALA A 421 26.43 -10.43 -35.47
C ALA A 421 26.08 -9.06 -36.04
N ILE A 422 25.99 -8.98 -37.35
CA ILE A 422 25.59 -7.75 -38.06
C ILE A 422 24.48 -8.10 -39.03
N LEU A 423 23.43 -7.30 -38.99
CA LEU A 423 22.33 -7.32 -39.95
C LEU A 423 22.46 -6.07 -40.82
N LEU A 424 22.60 -6.28 -42.11
CA LEU A 424 22.59 -5.22 -43.10
C LEU A 424 21.21 -5.10 -43.69
N GLU A 425 20.49 -4.03 -43.33
CA GLU A 425 19.06 -3.89 -43.68
C GLU A 425 18.82 -3.51 -45.15
N GLN A 426 19.81 -2.89 -45.79
CA GLN A 426 19.72 -2.43 -47.19
C GLN A 426 20.90 -2.96 -48.05
N ALA A 427 21.24 -4.24 -47.85
CA ALA A 427 22.25 -4.85 -48.70
C ALA A 427 21.69 -5.11 -50.09
N SER A 428 21.86 -4.17 -50.97
CA SER A 428 21.36 -4.23 -52.37
C SER A 428 22.10 -5.24 -53.26
N SER A 429 23.24 -5.75 -52.84
CA SER A 429 24.03 -6.72 -53.58
C SER A 429 25.00 -7.52 -52.72
N HIS A 430 25.44 -8.67 -53.25
CA HIS A 430 26.49 -9.53 -52.70
C HIS A 430 27.81 -8.75 -52.40
N GLU A 431 28.14 -7.81 -53.25
CA GLU A 431 29.32 -6.98 -53.14
C GLU A 431 29.33 -6.06 -51.92
N VAL A 432 28.13 -5.62 -51.46
CA VAL A 432 28.02 -4.78 -50.28
C VAL A 432 28.38 -5.58 -49.02
N ALA A 433 27.85 -6.80 -48.89
CA ALA A 433 28.11 -7.66 -47.74
C ALA A 433 29.58 -8.08 -47.67
N VAL A 434 30.18 -8.44 -48.81
CA VAL A 434 31.64 -8.77 -48.94
C VAL A 434 32.49 -7.56 -48.56
N ARG A 435 32.12 -6.37 -49.01
CA ARG A 435 32.84 -5.14 -48.68
C ARG A 435 32.80 -4.81 -47.19
N VAL A 436 31.62 -5.04 -46.55
CA VAL A 436 31.53 -4.86 -45.08
C VAL A 436 32.36 -5.90 -44.35
N ALA A 437 32.34 -7.16 -44.75
CA ALA A 437 33.18 -8.19 -44.17
C ALA A 437 34.67 -7.86 -44.29
N GLY A 438 35.11 -7.41 -45.46
CA GLY A 438 36.48 -6.93 -45.67
C GLY A 438 36.83 -5.76 -44.74
N ARG A 439 35.92 -4.77 -44.63
CA ARG A 439 36.12 -3.61 -43.72
C ARG A 439 36.24 -4.02 -42.27
N ILE A 440 35.49 -5.02 -41.83
CA ILE A 440 35.56 -5.57 -40.47
C ILE A 440 36.95 -6.20 -40.26
N LEU A 441 37.42 -7.05 -41.15
CA LEU A 441 38.74 -7.67 -41.01
C LEU A 441 39.88 -6.63 -40.99
N GLU A 442 39.81 -5.61 -41.84
CA GLU A 442 40.74 -4.48 -41.80
C GLU A 442 40.67 -3.71 -40.48
N ALA A 443 39.48 -3.47 -39.93
CA ALA A 443 39.29 -2.80 -38.64
C ALA A 443 39.85 -3.62 -37.49
N MET A 444 39.96 -4.95 -37.59
CA MET A 444 40.54 -5.81 -36.54
C MET A 444 42.07 -5.87 -36.58
N ARG A 445 42.75 -5.47 -37.70
CA ARG A 445 44.22 -5.49 -37.81
C ARG A 445 44.94 -4.59 -36.81
N PRO A 446 44.51 -3.35 -36.52
CA PRO A 446 45.19 -2.51 -35.53
C PRO A 446 45.04 -3.10 -34.13
N ARG A 447 46.14 -3.15 -33.36
CA ARG A 447 46.19 -3.66 -32.00
C ARG A 447 45.26 -2.88 -31.09
N PHE A 448 44.70 -3.56 -30.11
CA PHE A 448 43.85 -2.99 -29.05
C PHE A 448 44.70 -2.59 -27.84
N PRO A 449 44.68 -1.33 -27.40
CA PRO A 449 45.36 -0.91 -26.17
C PRO A 449 44.52 -1.36 -24.95
N LEU A 450 45.04 -2.31 -24.18
CA LEU A 450 44.40 -2.89 -23.02
C LEU A 450 45.38 -2.89 -21.85
N HIS A 451 45.05 -2.21 -20.76
CA HIS A 451 45.85 -2.22 -19.52
C HIS A 451 47.37 -1.96 -19.74
N GLY A 452 47.72 -1.03 -20.63
CA GLY A 452 49.12 -0.70 -20.95
C GLY A 452 49.83 -1.70 -21.88
N ARG A 453 49.11 -2.68 -22.41
CA ARG A 453 49.58 -3.64 -23.43
C ARG A 453 48.83 -3.48 -24.73
N HIS A 454 49.46 -3.90 -25.84
CA HIS A 454 48.87 -3.89 -27.17
C HIS A 454 48.56 -5.32 -27.60
N VAL A 455 47.26 -5.67 -27.61
CA VAL A 455 46.75 -7.01 -27.96
C VAL A 455 46.28 -7.00 -29.41
N GLN A 456 46.61 -8.02 -30.16
CA GLN A 456 46.11 -8.26 -31.52
C GLN A 456 45.15 -9.43 -31.50
N VAL A 457 43.94 -9.23 -32.02
CA VAL A 457 42.89 -10.25 -32.13
C VAL A 457 42.36 -10.22 -33.56
N GLY A 458 42.31 -11.39 -34.20
CA GLY A 458 41.64 -11.59 -35.48
C GLY A 458 40.15 -11.81 -35.33
N ALA A 459 39.46 -11.91 -36.45
CA ALA A 459 38.05 -12.32 -36.47
C ALA A 459 37.79 -13.28 -37.63
N SER A 460 36.99 -14.29 -37.37
CA SER A 460 36.43 -15.19 -38.38
C SER A 460 34.99 -14.75 -38.69
N VAL A 461 34.69 -14.48 -39.96
CA VAL A 461 33.41 -13.89 -40.37
C VAL A 461 32.68 -14.81 -41.34
N GLY A 462 31.48 -15.21 -41.00
CA GLY A 462 30.55 -15.89 -41.90
C GLY A 462 29.58 -14.90 -42.52
N VAL A 463 29.44 -14.87 -43.80
CA VAL A 463 28.56 -13.97 -44.55
C VAL A 463 27.46 -14.77 -45.23
N THR A 464 26.20 -14.47 -44.98
CA THR A 464 25.09 -15.01 -45.74
C THR A 464 24.28 -13.92 -46.43
N ILE A 465 23.85 -14.20 -47.63
CA ILE A 465 22.83 -13.45 -48.36
C ILE A 465 21.73 -14.45 -48.65
N SER A 466 20.82 -14.52 -47.69
CA SER A 466 19.85 -15.59 -47.65
C SER A 466 18.56 -15.25 -48.39
N GLU A 467 18.06 -16.24 -49.09
CA GLU A 467 16.68 -16.24 -49.63
C GLU A 467 15.69 -16.94 -48.67
N ALA A 468 16.17 -17.48 -47.54
CA ALA A 468 15.34 -18.13 -46.58
C ALA A 468 14.32 -17.17 -45.95
N THR A 469 13.18 -17.70 -45.57
CA THR A 469 12.06 -16.93 -44.96
C THR A 469 12.02 -17.06 -43.44
N GLU A 470 12.80 -18.00 -42.88
CA GLU A 470 12.83 -18.28 -41.46
C GLU A 470 14.11 -17.74 -40.82
N VAL A 471 13.96 -17.09 -39.65
CA VAL A 471 15.09 -16.51 -38.90
C VAL A 471 16.16 -17.52 -38.60
N ASP A 472 15.78 -18.72 -38.10
CA ASP A 472 16.74 -19.76 -37.71
C ASP A 472 17.51 -20.35 -38.89
N ALA A 473 16.94 -20.35 -40.09
CA ALA A 473 17.63 -20.79 -41.28
C ALA A 473 18.74 -19.80 -41.67
N VAL A 474 18.43 -18.50 -41.70
CA VAL A 474 19.40 -17.43 -42.03
C VAL A 474 20.56 -17.41 -41.03
N LEU A 475 20.23 -17.53 -39.73
CA LEU A 475 21.25 -17.55 -38.68
C LEU A 475 22.16 -18.77 -38.81
N ARG A 476 21.63 -19.98 -39.09
CA ARG A 476 22.44 -21.18 -39.32
C ARG A 476 23.36 -21.07 -40.54
N GLU A 477 22.90 -20.49 -41.65
CA GLU A 477 23.71 -20.27 -42.82
C GLU A 477 24.97 -19.42 -42.50
N ALA A 478 24.80 -18.33 -41.78
CA ALA A 478 25.87 -17.46 -41.38
C ALA A 478 26.84 -18.14 -40.38
N ASP A 479 26.31 -18.93 -39.45
CA ASP A 479 27.09 -19.67 -38.46
C ASP A 479 27.98 -20.74 -39.14
N VAL A 480 27.42 -21.52 -40.06
CA VAL A 480 28.19 -22.49 -40.87
C VAL A 480 29.30 -21.82 -41.65
N ALA A 481 29.03 -20.68 -42.27
CA ALA A 481 30.06 -19.92 -43.02
C ALA A 481 31.14 -19.41 -42.07
N MET A 482 30.82 -18.93 -40.88
CA MET A 482 31.78 -18.52 -39.87
C MET A 482 32.66 -19.69 -39.41
N TYR A 483 32.06 -20.84 -39.14
CA TYR A 483 32.82 -22.07 -38.80
C TYR A 483 33.81 -22.48 -39.91
N LEU A 484 33.41 -22.35 -41.19
CA LEU A 484 34.32 -22.58 -42.33
C LEU A 484 35.46 -21.59 -42.36
N ALA A 485 35.24 -20.30 -42.05
CA ALA A 485 36.25 -19.30 -41.92
C ALA A 485 37.29 -19.67 -40.85
N LYS A 486 36.86 -20.17 -39.69
CA LYS A 486 37.74 -20.68 -38.63
C LYS A 486 38.54 -21.89 -39.10
N ALA A 487 37.88 -22.89 -39.72
CA ALA A 487 38.53 -24.12 -40.19
C ALA A 487 39.60 -23.87 -41.31
N ARG A 488 39.40 -22.84 -42.12
CA ARG A 488 40.31 -22.49 -43.22
C ARG A 488 41.46 -21.55 -42.82
N GLY A 489 41.71 -21.35 -41.52
CA GLY A 489 42.88 -20.67 -41.00
C GLY A 489 42.62 -19.32 -40.36
N LYS A 490 41.38 -19.02 -39.96
CA LYS A 490 41.00 -17.79 -39.20
C LYS A 490 41.34 -16.46 -39.92
N GLY A 491 41.01 -15.33 -39.35
CA GLY A 491 41.33 -14.01 -39.86
C GLY A 491 40.76 -13.71 -41.26
N ARG A 492 39.66 -14.34 -41.61
CA ARG A 492 39.05 -14.26 -42.95
C ARG A 492 37.52 -14.26 -42.88
N PHE A 493 36.89 -13.98 -44.00
CA PHE A 493 35.45 -14.22 -44.17
C PHE A 493 35.20 -15.38 -45.14
N GLU A 494 34.11 -16.09 -44.98
CA GLU A 494 33.59 -17.07 -45.90
C GLU A 494 32.11 -16.79 -46.21
N LEU A 495 31.71 -17.09 -47.45
CA LEU A 495 30.36 -16.92 -47.91
C LEU A 495 29.58 -18.21 -47.73
N ALA A 496 28.35 -18.16 -47.24
CA ALA A 496 27.45 -19.27 -47.25
C ALA A 496 27.19 -19.69 -48.71
N SER A 497 27.63 -20.88 -49.08
CA SER A 497 27.39 -21.43 -50.43
C SER A 497 25.95 -21.90 -50.53
N ASN A 498 25.23 -21.40 -51.54
CA ASN A 498 23.86 -21.83 -51.85
C ASN A 498 23.87 -23.32 -52.21
N ARG A 499 23.27 -24.20 -51.38
CA ARG A 499 22.96 -25.63 -51.65
C ARG A 499 24.07 -26.50 -52.28
N SER A 500 24.95 -27.10 -51.48
CA SER A 500 25.39 -28.51 -51.65
C SER A 500 26.39 -29.02 -50.62
N ALA A 501 26.83 -28.23 -49.61
CA ALA A 501 27.85 -28.64 -48.65
C ALA A 501 27.30 -29.25 -47.35
N LEU A 502 25.99 -29.33 -47.16
CA LEU A 502 25.35 -29.87 -45.97
C LEU A 502 25.39 -31.41 -45.87
N ASP A 503 25.64 -32.09 -47.00
CA ASP A 503 25.70 -33.57 -47.03
C ASP A 503 27.07 -34.20 -46.67
N THR A 504 28.08 -33.37 -46.38
CA THR A 504 29.45 -33.87 -46.15
C THR A 504 29.98 -33.64 -44.73
N VAL A 505 29.28 -32.95 -43.87
CA VAL A 505 29.70 -32.76 -42.47
C VAL A 505 28.82 -33.62 -41.59
N GLY A 506 29.26 -34.85 -41.36
CA GLY A 506 28.66 -35.76 -40.41
C GLY A 506 28.63 -35.14 -39.01
N THR A 507 27.48 -35.34 -38.33
CA THR A 507 27.20 -35.28 -36.90
C THR A 507 28.18 -34.43 -36.04
N ILE A 508 27.76 -33.26 -35.70
CA ILE A 508 28.36 -32.45 -34.61
C ILE A 508 28.00 -33.17 -33.29
N PRO A 509 29.01 -33.51 -32.43
CA PRO A 509 28.70 -33.99 -31.06
C PRO A 509 28.11 -32.84 -30.22
N GLU A 510 26.96 -33.09 -29.63
CA GLU A 510 26.41 -32.24 -28.55
C GLU A 510 27.37 -32.26 -27.36
N THR A 511 27.89 -31.08 -26.99
CA THR A 511 28.50 -30.80 -25.68
C THR A 511 27.85 -29.59 -25.05
#